data_d4e492fd6863d44011ef916f5002de72
#
_entry.id   d4e492fd6863d44011ef916f5002de72
#
_cell.length_a   1.000
_cell.length_b   1.000
_cell.length_c   1.000
_cell.angle_alpha   90.00
_cell.angle_beta   90.00
_cell.angle_gamma   90.00
#
_symmetry.space_group_name_H-M   'P 1'
#
loop_
_entity.id
_entity.type
_entity.pdbx_description
1 polymer ?
#
loop_
_entity_poly.entity_id
_entity_poly.type
_entity_poly.pdbx_seq_one_letter_code
_entity_poly.pdbx_strand_id
1 'polypeptide(L)'
;MRLSRMIVVGCALSVLASCSRQAPPTDPQYVAQWLRSSLSFVRSERLGPPVASRISAYGSLALYEGFAADPASGLRSLAGQLNGIASLPAPPAEGVDGGIVAAAAEQVVLDSLFRDGFASTRRTIDSLARVQVEGRVAAGVDAARRDRSVAHGQALGAAILAWAATDGFFATRTRSWPPPDKRELWANTITVDQFVPLMLSGESDLVAPANPGVAMELERAGERFVFTNRPKNAAGTTLPTFNPVRPTEPYWGELRPFAIRDGDECRPPAPPAYSEREGSDFWKMGREFADSMQALTPEKKQVALFWADNPVATGTPGFHWISVVNQMIARRNLTAPQAAELFALTSVAIADAFIGCWKEKYRSMTVRPVAYMHRLFDPDYATVIPTPPFPEYTSGHSVQSAAAVEVLKALVGDTVAFSDSTQVDVGQPPRDFANFTAALHDVATSRIYAGVHYVPSVVDGMTQGVCIGTRVLERLRTRREGN
;
A
#
# COMPACT_ATOMS: atom_id res chain seq x y z
N MET A 1 21.57 7.74 94.22
CA MET A 1 21.79 8.32 92.91
C MET A 1 21.41 7.23 91.89
N ARG A 2 20.24 7.37 91.20
CA ARG A 2 19.77 6.46 90.14
C ARG A 2 19.88 7.19 88.80
N LEU A 3 20.70 6.70 87.87
CA LEU A 3 20.79 7.21 86.54
C LEU A 3 19.68 6.54 85.67
N SER A 4 18.76 7.36 85.20
CA SER A 4 17.77 6.93 84.13
C SER A 4 18.44 6.95 82.74
N ARG A 5 18.40 5.81 82.09
CA ARG A 5 18.78 5.71 80.65
C ARG A 5 17.58 6.05 79.83
N MET A 6 17.67 7.12 79.04
CA MET A 6 16.72 7.41 77.95
C MET A 6 17.07 6.54 76.72
N ILE A 7 16.10 5.73 76.28
CA ILE A 7 16.17 4.98 74.98
C ILE A 7 15.55 5.90 73.93
N VAL A 8 16.37 6.35 72.99
CA VAL A 8 15.92 7.05 71.78
C VAL A 8 15.59 5.99 70.76
N VAL A 9 14.28 5.81 70.43
CA VAL A 9 13.83 4.96 69.35
C VAL A 9 13.87 5.79 68.06
N GLY A 10 14.87 5.55 67.23
CA GLY A 10 14.97 6.14 65.94
C GLY A 10 14.03 5.40 64.94
N CYS A 11 12.95 6.06 64.54
CA CYS A 11 12.13 5.59 63.39
C CYS A 11 12.90 5.81 62.10
N ALA A 12 13.46 4.73 61.53
CA ALA A 12 13.98 4.73 60.17
C ALA A 12 12.78 4.69 59.19
N LEU A 13 12.42 5.81 58.58
CA LEU A 13 11.52 5.84 57.42
C LEU A 13 12.28 5.25 56.23
N SER A 14 12.00 3.99 55.92
CA SER A 14 12.41 3.37 54.64
C SER A 14 11.57 3.95 53.52
N VAL A 15 12.12 4.94 52.81
CA VAL A 15 11.57 5.40 51.52
C VAL A 15 11.80 4.27 50.54
N LEU A 16 10.79 3.45 50.31
CA LEU A 16 10.74 2.53 49.18
C LEU A 16 10.66 3.39 47.92
N ALA A 17 11.81 3.72 47.33
CA ALA A 17 11.87 4.21 45.97
C ALA A 17 11.36 3.08 45.08
N SER A 18 10.09 3.15 44.71
CA SER A 18 9.51 2.32 43.64
C SER A 18 10.21 2.72 42.34
N CYS A 19 11.30 2.03 41.99
CA CYS A 19 11.83 2.05 40.65
C CYS A 19 10.76 1.46 39.77
N SER A 20 9.91 2.29 39.19
CA SER A 20 9.04 1.86 38.10
C SER A 20 9.94 1.36 36.97
N ARG A 21 10.08 0.05 36.85
CA ARG A 21 10.77 -0.55 35.71
C ARG A 21 10.04 -0.09 34.43
N GLN A 22 10.71 0.72 33.63
CA GLN A 22 10.18 1.13 32.34
C GLN A 22 9.97 -0.14 31.51
N ALA A 23 8.80 -0.29 30.89
CA ALA A 23 8.52 -1.41 30.01
C ALA A 23 9.56 -1.45 28.88
N PRO A 24 9.99 -2.64 28.44
CA PRO A 24 10.96 -2.78 27.37
C PRO A 24 10.43 -2.13 26.07
N PRO A 25 11.30 -1.79 25.12
CA PRO A 25 10.89 -1.31 23.80
C PRO A 25 9.86 -2.25 23.15
N THR A 26 8.98 -1.68 22.35
CA THR A 26 7.98 -2.47 21.59
C THR A 26 8.69 -3.38 20.60
N ASP A 27 8.25 -4.64 20.53
CA ASP A 27 8.76 -5.61 19.57
C ASP A 27 8.41 -5.16 18.13
N PRO A 28 9.38 -5.11 17.21
CA PRO A 28 9.14 -4.78 15.81
C PRO A 28 8.16 -5.76 15.11
N GLN A 29 7.98 -6.97 15.65
CA GLN A 29 6.96 -7.89 15.15
C GLN A 29 5.54 -7.34 15.25
N TYR A 30 5.27 -6.36 16.10
CA TYR A 30 3.96 -5.68 16.15
C TYR A 30 3.69 -4.96 14.80
N VAL A 31 4.66 -4.24 14.28
CA VAL A 31 4.56 -3.60 12.96
C VAL A 31 4.47 -4.66 11.86
N ALA A 32 5.35 -5.66 11.88
CA ALA A 32 5.38 -6.74 10.90
C ALA A 32 4.04 -7.51 10.82
N GLN A 33 3.35 -7.70 11.95
CA GLN A 33 2.02 -8.32 11.97
C GLN A 33 0.97 -7.48 11.25
N TRP A 34 0.96 -6.15 11.44
CA TRP A 34 0.06 -5.26 10.72
C TRP A 34 0.31 -5.28 9.21
N LEU A 35 1.59 -5.27 8.76
CA LEU A 35 1.92 -5.38 7.33
C LEU A 35 1.40 -6.68 6.71
N ARG A 36 1.64 -7.82 7.37
CA ARG A 36 1.16 -9.13 6.89
C ARG A 36 -0.37 -9.21 6.88
N SER A 37 -1.02 -8.68 7.90
CA SER A 37 -2.49 -8.65 7.97
C SER A 37 -3.07 -7.76 6.88
N SER A 38 -2.50 -6.58 6.65
CA SER A 38 -2.93 -5.67 5.59
C SER A 38 -2.78 -6.30 4.20
N LEU A 39 -1.71 -7.04 3.93
CA LEU A 39 -1.55 -7.83 2.71
C LEU A 39 -2.68 -8.87 2.57
N SER A 40 -2.97 -9.61 3.64
CA SER A 40 -4.07 -10.58 3.66
C SER A 40 -5.44 -9.90 3.42
N PHE A 41 -5.68 -8.74 4.02
CA PHE A 41 -6.93 -7.99 3.82
C PHE A 41 -7.09 -7.53 2.36
N VAL A 42 -6.04 -6.99 1.75
CA VAL A 42 -6.07 -6.55 0.34
C VAL A 42 -6.42 -7.71 -0.59
N ARG A 43 -5.87 -8.88 -0.34
CA ARG A 43 -6.15 -10.12 -1.11
C ARG A 43 -7.60 -10.58 -0.89
N SER A 44 -8.01 -10.80 0.36
CA SER A 44 -9.33 -11.33 0.70
C SER A 44 -10.46 -10.38 0.30
N GLU A 45 -10.24 -9.07 0.43
CA GLU A 45 -11.20 -8.03 0.05
C GLU A 45 -11.15 -7.69 -1.45
N ARG A 46 -10.21 -8.27 -2.21
CA ARG A 46 -10.05 -8.11 -3.67
C ARG A 46 -9.93 -6.65 -4.08
N LEU A 47 -9.07 -5.91 -3.40
CA LEU A 47 -8.91 -4.48 -3.65
C LEU A 47 -8.10 -4.22 -4.91
N GLY A 48 -8.49 -3.19 -5.68
CA GLY A 48 -7.68 -2.67 -6.76
C GLY A 48 -6.44 -1.93 -6.24
N PRO A 49 -5.36 -1.86 -7.05
CA PRO A 49 -4.10 -1.28 -6.62
C PRO A 49 -4.19 0.14 -6.06
N PRO A 50 -4.94 1.09 -6.67
CA PRO A 50 -5.07 2.43 -6.10
C PRO A 50 -5.75 2.44 -4.73
N VAL A 51 -6.85 1.69 -4.57
CA VAL A 51 -7.60 1.62 -3.30
C VAL A 51 -6.74 1.00 -2.21
N ALA A 52 -6.02 -0.08 -2.52
CA ALA A 52 -5.09 -0.73 -1.59
C ALA A 52 -3.99 0.24 -1.12
N SER A 53 -3.40 1.04 -2.03
CA SER A 53 -2.37 2.03 -1.69
C SER A 53 -2.87 3.10 -0.72
N ARG A 54 -4.11 3.58 -0.92
CA ARG A 54 -4.75 4.56 -0.02
C ARG A 54 -4.94 3.99 1.39
N ILE A 55 -5.44 2.76 1.48
CA ILE A 55 -5.63 2.07 2.77
C ILE A 55 -4.30 1.88 3.48
N SER A 56 -3.27 1.42 2.76
CA SER A 56 -1.91 1.26 3.30
C SER A 56 -1.36 2.58 3.83
N ALA A 57 -1.54 3.68 3.11
CA ALA A 57 -1.02 4.99 3.53
C ALA A 57 -1.69 5.48 4.82
N TYR A 58 -3.01 5.46 4.92
CA TYR A 58 -3.69 5.90 6.14
C TYR A 58 -3.43 4.97 7.33
N GLY A 59 -3.43 3.66 7.13
CA GLY A 59 -3.10 2.69 8.16
C GLY A 59 -1.67 2.88 8.67
N SER A 60 -0.69 2.84 7.78
CA SER A 60 0.71 3.00 8.18
C SER A 60 1.02 4.34 8.85
N LEU A 61 0.31 5.41 8.47
CA LEU A 61 0.41 6.71 9.14
C LEU A 61 -0.17 6.68 10.55
N ALA A 62 -1.29 5.97 10.78
CA ALA A 62 -1.83 5.79 12.12
C ALA A 62 -0.84 5.05 13.03
N LEU A 63 -0.23 4.00 12.51
CA LEU A 63 0.81 3.25 13.20
C LEU A 63 2.03 4.11 13.51
N TYR A 64 2.52 4.86 12.53
CA TYR A 64 3.66 5.77 12.66
C TYR A 64 3.41 6.87 13.70
N GLU A 65 2.30 7.59 13.59
CA GLU A 65 1.93 8.67 14.51
C GLU A 65 1.71 8.16 15.93
N GLY A 66 1.23 6.92 16.07
CA GLY A 66 1.14 6.25 17.35
C GLY A 66 2.50 6.08 18.05
N PHE A 67 3.55 5.67 17.31
CA PHE A 67 4.91 5.67 17.84
C PHE A 67 5.46 7.08 18.05
N ALA A 68 5.18 8.03 17.16
CA ALA A 68 5.65 9.41 17.26
C ALA A 68 5.06 10.15 18.50
N ALA A 69 3.92 9.69 19.03
CA ALA A 69 3.33 10.20 20.26
C ALA A 69 4.20 9.92 21.52
N ASP A 70 5.04 8.87 21.48
CA ASP A 70 6.00 8.57 22.54
C ASP A 70 7.35 9.23 22.24
N PRO A 71 7.84 10.19 23.05
CA PRO A 71 9.13 10.83 22.83
C PRO A 71 10.31 9.84 22.76
N ALA A 72 10.21 8.69 23.43
CA ALA A 72 11.27 7.67 23.42
C ALA A 72 11.48 7.02 22.04
N SER A 73 10.53 7.16 21.11
CA SER A 73 10.66 6.66 19.73
C SER A 73 11.69 7.42 18.89
N GLY A 74 12.01 8.67 19.25
CA GLY A 74 12.83 9.59 18.45
C GLY A 74 12.11 10.09 17.17
N LEU A 75 10.87 9.66 16.94
CA LEU A 75 10.10 10.09 15.79
C LEU A 75 9.45 11.45 16.00
N ARG A 76 9.29 12.19 14.91
CA ARG A 76 8.55 13.45 14.82
C ARG A 76 7.23 13.20 14.10
N SER A 77 6.13 13.81 14.58
CA SER A 77 4.85 13.78 13.85
C SER A 77 4.97 14.38 12.44
N LEU A 78 4.28 13.76 11.50
CA LEU A 78 4.16 14.23 10.11
C LEU A 78 3.01 15.23 9.93
N ALA A 79 2.21 15.50 10.96
CA ALA A 79 1.21 16.56 10.93
C ALA A 79 1.89 17.92 10.66
N GLY A 80 1.27 18.74 9.82
CA GLY A 80 1.84 19.99 9.31
C GLY A 80 2.86 19.81 8.17
N GLN A 81 3.24 18.56 7.85
CA GLN A 81 4.12 18.20 6.73
C GLN A 81 3.35 17.49 5.60
N LEU A 82 2.29 16.78 5.96
CA LEU A 82 1.36 16.14 5.02
C LEU A 82 0.28 17.13 4.55
N ASN A 83 -0.18 16.98 3.33
CA ASN A 83 -1.20 17.85 2.74
C ASN A 83 -2.55 17.74 3.48
N GLY A 84 -3.13 18.87 3.86
CA GLY A 84 -4.48 18.92 4.41
C GLY A 84 -4.62 18.51 5.87
N ILE A 85 -3.52 18.31 6.60
CA ILE A 85 -3.53 18.06 8.04
C ILE A 85 -2.50 18.96 8.74
N ALA A 86 -2.97 19.96 9.47
CA ALA A 86 -2.10 20.91 10.16
C ALA A 86 -1.61 20.39 11.50
N SER A 87 -2.44 19.66 12.22
CA SER A 87 -2.12 19.11 13.55
C SER A 87 -2.90 17.83 13.83
N LEU A 88 -2.37 17.03 14.73
CA LEU A 88 -3.01 15.86 15.31
C LEU A 88 -3.16 16.07 16.84
N PRO A 89 -4.01 15.30 17.54
CA PRO A 89 -4.14 15.35 18.99
C PRO A 89 -2.78 15.25 19.67
N ALA A 90 -2.48 16.16 20.60
CA ALA A 90 -1.25 16.09 21.38
C ALA A 90 -1.32 14.95 22.42
N PRO A 91 -0.23 14.21 22.65
CA PRO A 91 -0.21 13.19 23.68
C PRO A 91 -0.36 13.80 25.07
N PRO A 92 -0.98 13.07 26.05
CA PRO A 92 -1.07 13.49 27.44
C PRO A 92 0.32 13.77 28.06
N ALA A 93 0.38 14.78 28.93
CA ALA A 93 1.62 15.20 29.57
C ALA A 93 2.25 14.09 30.46
N GLU A 94 1.42 13.22 31.03
CA GLU A 94 1.84 12.07 31.85
C GLU A 94 2.50 10.94 31.02
N GLY A 95 2.59 11.13 29.70
CA GLY A 95 3.20 10.19 28.77
C GLY A 95 2.31 9.00 28.41
N VAL A 96 2.63 8.41 27.27
CA VAL A 96 1.93 7.26 26.69
C VAL A 96 2.92 6.13 26.36
N ASP A 97 2.42 4.96 26.03
CA ASP A 97 3.18 3.87 25.42
C ASP A 97 2.93 3.87 23.91
N GLY A 98 3.95 4.17 23.13
CA GLY A 98 3.84 4.31 21.68
C GLY A 98 3.33 3.05 20.98
N GLY A 99 3.65 1.86 21.48
CA GLY A 99 3.14 0.60 20.94
C GLY A 99 1.63 0.42 21.14
N ILE A 100 1.11 0.82 22.30
CA ILE A 100 -0.34 0.79 22.57
C ILE A 100 -1.08 1.85 21.74
N VAL A 101 -0.51 3.07 21.67
CA VAL A 101 -1.10 4.15 20.84
C VAL A 101 -1.19 3.70 19.40
N ALA A 102 -0.09 3.14 18.86
CA ALA A 102 -0.03 2.65 17.48
C ALA A 102 -1.08 1.56 17.21
N ALA A 103 -1.19 0.55 18.08
CA ALA A 103 -2.18 -0.51 17.94
C ALA A 103 -3.62 0.00 17.98
N ALA A 104 -3.94 0.93 18.89
CA ALA A 104 -5.28 1.49 19.02
C ALA A 104 -5.63 2.45 17.86
N ALA A 105 -4.68 3.25 17.38
CA ALA A 105 -4.89 4.14 16.24
C ALA A 105 -5.10 3.34 14.93
N GLU A 106 -4.26 2.33 14.69
CA GLU A 106 -4.36 1.45 13.52
C GLU A 106 -5.70 0.69 13.51
N GLN A 107 -6.13 0.16 14.67
CA GLN A 107 -7.43 -0.48 14.81
C GLN A 107 -8.57 0.44 14.35
N VAL A 108 -8.63 1.66 14.88
CA VAL A 108 -9.69 2.63 14.54
C VAL A 108 -9.69 2.93 13.05
N VAL A 109 -8.52 3.15 12.46
CA VAL A 109 -8.38 3.49 11.04
C VAL A 109 -8.78 2.31 10.17
N LEU A 110 -8.23 1.12 10.40
CA LEU A 110 -8.53 -0.04 9.56
C LEU A 110 -9.96 -0.54 9.74
N ASP A 111 -10.51 -0.57 10.96
CA ASP A 111 -11.91 -0.97 11.16
C ASP A 111 -12.87 -0.05 10.39
N SER A 112 -12.60 1.25 10.36
CA SER A 112 -13.40 2.19 9.58
C SER A 112 -13.22 2.02 8.07
N LEU A 113 -11.97 1.83 7.59
CA LEU A 113 -11.70 1.65 6.16
C LEU A 113 -12.25 0.31 5.64
N PHE A 114 -12.29 -0.72 6.48
CA PHE A 114 -12.85 -2.05 6.17
C PHE A 114 -14.25 -2.29 6.75
N ARG A 115 -14.97 -1.25 7.19
CA ARG A 115 -16.31 -1.45 7.80
C ARG A 115 -17.30 -2.20 6.91
N ASP A 116 -17.17 -2.05 5.58
CA ASP A 116 -17.96 -2.77 4.58
C ASP A 116 -17.28 -4.07 4.10
N GLY A 117 -16.17 -4.44 4.71
CA GLY A 117 -15.41 -5.65 4.44
C GLY A 117 -15.99 -6.89 5.12
N PHE A 118 -15.34 -8.03 4.90
CA PHE A 118 -15.73 -9.29 5.53
C PHE A 118 -15.62 -9.22 7.06
N ALA A 119 -16.51 -9.93 7.74
CA ALA A 119 -16.47 -10.03 9.20
C ALA A 119 -15.16 -10.65 9.73
N SER A 120 -14.52 -11.52 8.95
CA SER A 120 -13.19 -12.08 9.26
C SER A 120 -12.11 -11.01 9.30
N THR A 121 -12.08 -10.09 8.32
CA THR A 121 -11.14 -8.96 8.28
C THR A 121 -11.26 -8.12 9.55
N ARG A 122 -12.48 -7.70 9.90
CA ARG A 122 -12.72 -6.88 11.11
C ARG A 122 -12.35 -7.60 12.40
N ARG A 123 -12.71 -8.89 12.55
CA ARG A 123 -12.28 -9.69 13.71
C ARG A 123 -10.78 -9.82 13.83
N THR A 124 -10.05 -9.91 12.71
CA THR A 124 -8.59 -9.96 12.73
C THR A 124 -8.00 -8.63 13.18
N ILE A 125 -8.53 -7.50 12.71
CA ILE A 125 -8.13 -6.15 13.15
C ILE A 125 -8.31 -6.01 14.66
N ASP A 126 -9.50 -6.33 15.19
CA ASP A 126 -9.80 -6.25 16.63
C ASP A 126 -8.91 -7.16 17.47
N SER A 127 -8.73 -8.40 17.02
CA SER A 127 -7.91 -9.38 17.74
C SER A 127 -6.44 -8.96 17.77
N LEU A 128 -5.90 -8.45 16.66
CA LEU A 128 -4.51 -8.04 16.58
C LEU A 128 -4.22 -6.85 17.51
N ALA A 129 -5.06 -5.82 17.47
CA ALA A 129 -4.92 -4.66 18.36
C ALA A 129 -5.00 -5.07 19.83
N ARG A 130 -5.98 -5.88 20.21
CA ARG A 130 -6.14 -6.38 21.58
C ARG A 130 -4.91 -7.17 22.04
N VAL A 131 -4.41 -8.11 21.25
CA VAL A 131 -3.24 -8.93 21.60
C VAL A 131 -1.98 -8.05 21.79
N GLN A 132 -1.81 -7.02 20.96
CA GLN A 132 -0.67 -6.11 21.09
C GLN A 132 -0.77 -5.24 22.34
N VAL A 133 -1.96 -4.73 22.69
CA VAL A 133 -2.18 -3.98 23.93
C VAL A 133 -1.92 -4.88 25.15
N GLU A 134 -2.49 -6.09 25.17
CA GLU A 134 -2.28 -7.07 26.25
C GLU A 134 -0.79 -7.44 26.39
N GLY A 135 -0.08 -7.61 25.26
CA GLY A 135 1.35 -7.88 25.25
C GLY A 135 2.19 -6.75 25.89
N ARG A 136 1.83 -5.48 25.67
CA ARG A 136 2.50 -4.34 26.32
C ARG A 136 2.20 -4.29 27.82
N VAL A 137 0.97 -4.60 28.24
CA VAL A 137 0.62 -4.73 29.66
C VAL A 137 1.42 -5.85 30.32
N ALA A 138 1.50 -7.02 29.68
CA ALA A 138 2.31 -8.14 30.17
C ALA A 138 3.81 -7.79 30.25
N ALA A 139 4.29 -6.90 29.39
CA ALA A 139 5.66 -6.37 29.42
C ALA A 139 5.90 -5.31 30.51
N GLY A 140 4.87 -4.91 31.26
CA GLY A 140 5.00 -4.05 32.44
C GLY A 140 4.44 -2.64 32.28
N VAL A 141 3.66 -2.35 31.23
CA VAL A 141 2.90 -1.09 31.14
C VAL A 141 1.76 -1.12 32.15
N ASP A 142 1.74 -0.15 33.07
CA ASP A 142 0.70 -0.05 34.09
C ASP A 142 -0.67 0.31 33.51
N ALA A 143 -1.73 0.04 34.28
CA ALA A 143 -3.11 0.23 33.85
C ALA A 143 -3.43 1.69 33.46
N ALA A 144 -2.94 2.67 34.22
CA ALA A 144 -3.21 4.08 33.97
C ALA A 144 -2.53 4.55 32.68
N ARG A 145 -1.27 4.13 32.44
CA ARG A 145 -0.56 4.41 31.19
C ARG A 145 -1.22 3.70 30.00
N ARG A 146 -1.63 2.42 30.16
CA ARG A 146 -2.41 1.69 29.15
C ARG A 146 -3.67 2.47 28.76
N ASP A 147 -4.48 2.87 29.72
CA ASP A 147 -5.78 3.51 29.45
C ASP A 147 -5.60 4.86 28.76
N ARG A 148 -4.62 5.66 29.16
CA ARG A 148 -4.26 6.92 28.48
C ARG A 148 -3.78 6.66 27.05
N SER A 149 -2.97 5.62 26.86
CA SER A 149 -2.44 5.28 25.53
C SER A 149 -3.53 4.80 24.57
N VAL A 150 -4.46 3.96 25.05
CA VAL A 150 -5.62 3.52 24.24
C VAL A 150 -6.51 4.71 23.88
N ALA A 151 -6.85 5.56 24.84
CA ALA A 151 -7.69 6.74 24.60
C ALA A 151 -7.02 7.71 23.60
N HIS A 152 -5.72 7.94 23.74
CA HIS A 152 -4.97 8.78 22.80
C HIS A 152 -4.91 8.16 21.39
N GLY A 153 -4.65 6.85 21.27
CA GLY A 153 -4.67 6.14 19.99
C GLY A 153 -6.01 6.22 19.28
N GLN A 154 -7.12 6.07 20.02
CA GLN A 154 -8.47 6.24 19.48
C GLN A 154 -8.72 7.66 18.96
N ALA A 155 -8.31 8.67 19.71
CA ALA A 155 -8.42 10.07 19.28
C ALA A 155 -7.56 10.37 18.05
N LEU A 156 -6.35 9.81 17.98
CA LEU A 156 -5.44 9.91 16.85
C LEU A 156 -6.03 9.26 15.61
N GLY A 157 -6.52 8.02 15.72
CA GLY A 157 -7.17 7.31 14.62
C GLY A 157 -8.40 8.05 14.09
N ALA A 158 -9.24 8.60 14.98
CA ALA A 158 -10.40 9.40 14.60
C ALA A 158 -10.00 10.67 13.83
N ALA A 159 -8.93 11.37 14.25
CA ALA A 159 -8.42 12.55 13.56
C ALA A 159 -7.87 12.21 12.16
N ILE A 160 -7.16 11.08 12.02
CA ILE A 160 -6.68 10.58 10.73
C ILE A 160 -7.85 10.22 9.80
N LEU A 161 -8.92 9.61 10.32
CA LEU A 161 -10.13 9.32 9.53
C LEU A 161 -10.87 10.58 9.09
N ALA A 162 -10.97 11.59 9.96
CA ALA A 162 -11.55 12.88 9.59
C ALA A 162 -10.76 13.56 8.45
N TRP A 163 -9.42 13.46 8.49
CA TRP A 163 -8.55 13.92 7.42
C TRP A 163 -8.70 13.07 6.15
N ALA A 164 -8.78 11.75 6.25
CA ALA A 164 -9.00 10.85 5.11
C ALA A 164 -10.33 11.11 4.40
N ALA A 165 -11.36 11.52 5.11
CA ALA A 165 -12.66 11.85 4.54
C ALA A 165 -12.63 13.07 3.61
N THR A 166 -11.57 13.90 3.67
CA THR A 166 -11.40 15.12 2.86
C THR A 166 -10.53 14.96 1.63
N ASP A 167 -10.05 13.74 1.34
CA ASP A 167 -9.13 13.48 0.22
C ASP A 167 -9.79 13.40 -1.17
N GLY A 168 -11.11 13.46 -1.24
CA GLY A 168 -11.88 13.37 -2.47
C GLY A 168 -12.34 11.95 -2.84
N PHE A 169 -11.89 10.90 -2.13
CA PHE A 169 -12.23 9.51 -2.45
C PHE A 169 -13.74 9.27 -2.57
N PHE A 170 -14.53 9.72 -1.60
CA PHE A 170 -15.97 9.53 -1.63
C PHE A 170 -16.66 10.29 -2.76
N ALA A 171 -16.16 11.45 -3.14
CA ALA A 171 -16.68 12.23 -4.26
C ALA A 171 -16.50 11.52 -5.61
N THR A 172 -15.47 10.69 -5.75
CA THR A 172 -15.26 9.92 -7.00
C THR A 172 -16.20 8.73 -7.14
N ARG A 173 -16.79 8.22 -6.04
CA ARG A 173 -17.62 6.99 -6.04
C ARG A 173 -18.95 7.13 -6.77
N THR A 174 -19.49 8.33 -6.83
CA THR A 174 -20.78 8.62 -7.48
C THR A 174 -20.65 9.08 -8.93
N ARG A 175 -19.41 9.28 -9.43
CA ARG A 175 -19.16 9.79 -10.78
C ARG A 175 -19.17 8.65 -11.79
N SER A 176 -19.89 8.87 -12.90
CA SER A 176 -19.85 8.01 -14.06
C SER A 176 -18.70 8.42 -14.98
N TRP A 177 -17.99 7.44 -15.52
CA TRP A 177 -16.95 7.67 -16.51
C TRP A 177 -17.31 6.89 -17.80
N PRO A 178 -17.92 7.53 -18.78
CA PRO A 178 -18.15 6.91 -20.08
C PRO A 178 -16.82 6.80 -20.83
N PRO A 179 -16.43 5.62 -21.32
CA PRO A 179 -15.22 5.49 -22.14
C PRO A 179 -15.42 6.28 -23.44
N PRO A 180 -14.39 6.99 -23.92
CA PRO A 180 -14.47 7.67 -25.21
C PRO A 180 -14.59 6.64 -26.34
N ASP A 181 -15.53 6.88 -27.26
CA ASP A 181 -15.69 6.08 -28.48
C ASP A 181 -14.79 6.63 -29.59
N LYS A 182 -13.47 6.42 -29.42
CA LYS A 182 -12.45 6.85 -30.38
C LYS A 182 -11.36 5.80 -30.51
N ARG A 183 -11.08 5.41 -31.74
CA ARG A 183 -10.10 4.35 -32.05
C ARG A 183 -8.69 4.65 -31.54
N GLU A 184 -8.29 5.92 -31.53
CA GLU A 184 -7.00 6.41 -31.08
C GLU A 184 -6.85 6.47 -29.56
N LEU A 185 -7.94 6.26 -28.81
CA LEU A 185 -7.95 6.29 -27.36
C LEU A 185 -8.10 4.89 -26.78
N TRP A 186 -7.64 4.74 -25.56
CA TRP A 186 -7.76 3.50 -24.82
C TRP A 186 -9.22 3.08 -24.65
N ALA A 187 -9.46 1.81 -24.92
CA ALA A 187 -10.69 1.11 -24.55
C ALA A 187 -10.33 -0.16 -23.77
N ASN A 188 -11.21 -0.61 -22.88
CA ASN A 188 -11.00 -1.86 -22.18
C ASN A 188 -11.10 -3.05 -23.15
N THR A 189 -10.09 -3.90 -23.12
CA THR A 189 -9.99 -5.08 -23.99
C THR A 189 -10.39 -6.39 -23.29
N ILE A 190 -10.63 -6.35 -21.96
CA ILE A 190 -11.06 -7.53 -21.20
C ILE A 190 -12.56 -7.74 -21.39
N THR A 191 -12.91 -8.92 -21.89
CA THR A 191 -14.31 -9.38 -21.95
C THR A 191 -14.69 -10.13 -20.67
N VAL A 192 -15.99 -10.20 -20.40
CA VAL A 192 -16.54 -10.98 -19.29
C VAL A 192 -16.11 -12.44 -19.35
N ASP A 193 -16.10 -13.04 -20.54
CA ASP A 193 -15.76 -14.46 -20.73
C ASP A 193 -14.27 -14.75 -20.47
N GLN A 194 -13.40 -13.79 -20.67
CA GLN A 194 -11.97 -13.90 -20.33
C GLN A 194 -11.72 -13.71 -18.81
N PHE A 195 -12.59 -12.97 -18.15
CA PHE A 195 -12.44 -12.64 -16.75
C PHE A 195 -12.93 -13.76 -15.81
N VAL A 196 -14.07 -14.39 -16.12
CA VAL A 196 -14.66 -15.44 -15.27
C VAL A 196 -13.70 -16.59 -14.98
N PRO A 197 -13.00 -17.20 -15.96
CA PRO A 197 -12.00 -18.24 -15.70
C PRO A 197 -10.85 -17.76 -14.84
N LEU A 198 -10.43 -16.48 -14.99
CA LEU A 198 -9.34 -15.90 -14.23
C LEU A 198 -9.70 -15.72 -12.75
N MET A 199 -10.96 -15.33 -12.50
CA MET A 199 -11.50 -15.22 -11.14
C MET A 199 -11.67 -16.57 -10.49
N LEU A 200 -12.15 -17.56 -11.25
CA LEU A 200 -12.40 -18.92 -10.76
C LEU A 200 -11.11 -19.71 -10.52
N SER A 201 -10.08 -19.52 -11.36
CA SER A 201 -8.79 -20.19 -11.17
C SER A 201 -8.02 -19.73 -9.93
N GLY A 202 -8.25 -18.46 -9.49
CA GLY A 202 -7.71 -17.96 -8.22
C GLY A 202 -8.57 -18.32 -7.00
N GLU A 203 -9.77 -18.83 -7.20
CA GLU A 203 -10.73 -19.12 -6.13
C GLU A 203 -10.55 -20.50 -5.49
N SER A 204 -10.05 -21.49 -6.20
CA SER A 204 -9.89 -22.84 -5.65
C SER A 204 -9.00 -22.86 -4.40
N ASP A 205 -8.02 -21.95 -4.31
CA ASP A 205 -7.06 -21.91 -3.21
C ASP A 205 -7.33 -20.81 -2.15
N LEU A 206 -8.11 -19.77 -2.51
CA LEU A 206 -8.31 -18.59 -1.65
C LEU A 206 -9.65 -18.55 -0.93
N VAL A 207 -10.66 -19.27 -1.38
CA VAL A 207 -12.04 -19.18 -0.85
C VAL A 207 -12.40 -20.38 0.04
N ALA A 208 -11.78 -21.53 -0.18
CA ALA A 208 -12.20 -22.77 0.49
C ALA A 208 -11.95 -22.81 2.02
N PRO A 209 -10.80 -22.36 2.57
CA PRO A 209 -10.56 -22.53 4.00
C PRO A 209 -11.01 -21.36 4.88
N ALA A 210 -11.12 -20.14 4.36
CA ALA A 210 -11.26 -18.94 5.20
C ALA A 210 -12.72 -18.57 5.54
N ASN A 211 -13.71 -18.98 4.72
CA ASN A 211 -15.11 -18.65 4.94
C ASN A 211 -16.06 -19.74 4.40
N PRO A 212 -16.29 -20.82 5.14
CA PRO A 212 -17.18 -21.91 4.70
C PRO A 212 -18.68 -21.52 4.61
N GLY A 213 -19.05 -20.27 4.90
CA GLY A 213 -20.42 -19.78 4.85
C GLY A 213 -20.68 -18.71 3.79
N VAL A 214 -19.71 -18.33 2.98
CA VAL A 214 -19.87 -17.35 1.90
C VAL A 214 -19.92 -18.08 0.58
N ALA A 215 -21.10 -18.54 0.19
CA ALA A 215 -21.37 -18.90 -1.20
C ALA A 215 -21.23 -17.62 -2.04
N MET A 216 -20.29 -17.59 -2.98
CA MET A 216 -20.22 -16.53 -3.99
C MET A 216 -21.33 -16.78 -5.00
N GLU A 217 -22.44 -16.08 -4.86
CA GLU A 217 -23.39 -15.97 -5.96
C GLU A 217 -22.88 -14.89 -6.92
N LEU A 218 -22.40 -15.33 -8.07
CA LEU A 218 -22.19 -14.50 -9.24
C LEU A 218 -23.56 -14.18 -9.86
N GLU A 219 -24.12 -13.05 -9.45
CA GLU A 219 -25.37 -12.59 -10.07
C GLU A 219 -25.04 -11.85 -11.37
N ARG A 220 -25.45 -12.44 -12.50
CA ARG A 220 -25.40 -11.83 -13.82
C ARG A 220 -26.58 -10.88 -13.98
N ALA A 221 -26.43 -9.63 -13.53
CA ALA A 221 -27.39 -8.56 -13.81
C ALA A 221 -26.92 -7.76 -15.01
N GLY A 222 -27.33 -8.15 -16.21
CA GLY A 222 -26.87 -7.55 -17.45
C GLY A 222 -25.36 -7.82 -17.68
N GLU A 223 -24.60 -6.83 -18.08
CA GLU A 223 -23.13 -6.90 -18.23
C GLU A 223 -22.34 -6.67 -16.92
N ARG A 224 -23.01 -6.84 -15.76
CA ARG A 224 -22.41 -6.57 -14.45
C ARG A 224 -22.27 -7.85 -13.65
N PHE A 225 -21.03 -8.18 -13.25
CA PHE A 225 -20.77 -9.12 -12.16
C PHE A 225 -20.88 -8.35 -10.84
N VAL A 226 -21.83 -8.72 -10.00
CA VAL A 226 -21.98 -8.16 -8.66
C VAL A 226 -21.66 -9.26 -7.67
N PHE A 227 -20.67 -9.03 -6.79
CA PHE A 227 -20.44 -9.89 -5.63
C PHE A 227 -21.51 -9.54 -4.59
N THR A 228 -22.56 -10.38 -4.50
CA THR A 228 -23.80 -10.08 -3.76
C THR A 228 -23.67 -10.14 -2.24
N ASN A 229 -22.59 -10.69 -1.70
CA ASN A 229 -22.47 -10.98 -0.27
C ASN A 229 -21.67 -9.93 0.54
N ARG A 230 -21.34 -8.77 -0.01
CA ARG A 230 -20.80 -7.68 0.79
C ARG A 230 -21.93 -6.88 1.42
N PRO A 231 -21.88 -6.63 2.74
CA PRO A 231 -22.82 -5.72 3.37
C PRO A 231 -22.69 -4.33 2.73
N LYS A 232 -23.82 -3.76 2.33
CA LYS A 232 -23.89 -2.35 1.91
C LYS A 232 -23.95 -1.50 3.18
N ASN A 233 -23.12 -0.45 3.28
CA ASN A 233 -23.28 0.51 4.35
C ASN A 233 -24.58 1.33 4.17
N ALA A 234 -25.01 2.04 5.22
CA ALA A 234 -26.22 2.87 5.20
C ALA A 234 -26.20 3.99 4.12
N ALA A 235 -25.05 4.35 3.62
CA ALA A 235 -24.87 5.32 2.53
C ALA A 235 -24.78 4.68 1.14
N GLY A 236 -24.90 3.33 1.04
CA GLY A 236 -24.80 2.60 -0.22
C GLY A 236 -23.39 2.51 -0.80
N THR A 237 -22.37 2.99 -0.08
CA THR A 237 -20.97 2.90 -0.46
C THR A 237 -20.37 1.63 0.08
N THR A 238 -20.09 0.67 -0.77
CA THR A 238 -19.31 -0.52 -0.42
C THR A 238 -17.83 -0.24 -0.65
N LEU A 239 -16.96 -0.92 0.11
CA LEU A 239 -15.54 -0.97 -0.18
C LEU A 239 -15.35 -1.44 -1.64
N PRO A 240 -14.71 -0.64 -2.53
CA PRO A 240 -14.69 -0.94 -3.95
C PRO A 240 -13.83 -2.18 -4.22
N THR A 241 -14.46 -3.21 -4.75
CA THR A 241 -13.79 -4.41 -5.23
C THR A 241 -13.21 -4.15 -6.62
N PHE A 242 -12.04 -4.70 -6.91
CA PHE A 242 -11.47 -4.66 -8.25
C PHE A 242 -12.42 -5.33 -9.26
N ASN A 243 -12.71 -4.62 -10.34
CA ASN A 243 -13.54 -5.11 -11.43
C ASN A 243 -12.81 -4.87 -12.77
N PRO A 244 -12.26 -5.92 -13.41
CA PRO A 244 -11.46 -5.78 -14.62
C PRO A 244 -12.27 -5.47 -15.88
N VAL A 245 -13.59 -5.62 -15.87
CA VAL A 245 -14.44 -5.24 -17.02
C VAL A 245 -14.82 -3.75 -16.99
N ARG A 246 -14.39 -3.02 -15.96
CA ARG A 246 -14.61 -1.58 -15.86
C ARG A 246 -13.29 -0.84 -15.77
N PRO A 247 -13.22 0.39 -16.29
CA PRO A 247 -12.09 1.27 -16.07
C PRO A 247 -11.79 1.42 -14.58
N THR A 248 -10.55 1.09 -14.19
CA THR A 248 -10.14 1.15 -12.78
C THR A 248 -9.91 2.59 -12.36
N GLU A 249 -10.72 3.09 -11.44
CA GLU A 249 -10.52 4.33 -10.71
C GLU A 249 -10.22 5.55 -11.61
N PRO A 250 -11.09 5.93 -12.58
CA PRO A 250 -10.79 6.98 -13.57
C PRO A 250 -10.47 8.36 -12.97
N TYR A 251 -10.95 8.63 -11.77
CA TYR A 251 -10.79 9.92 -11.09
C TYR A 251 -9.74 9.90 -9.98
N TRP A 252 -8.93 8.82 -9.89
CA TRP A 252 -7.93 8.66 -8.83
C TRP A 252 -6.87 9.77 -8.82
N GLY A 253 -6.51 10.29 -9.99
CA GLY A 253 -5.58 11.40 -10.15
C GLY A 253 -6.11 12.76 -9.65
N GLU A 254 -7.36 12.83 -9.21
CA GLU A 254 -7.96 14.03 -8.62
C GLU A 254 -7.93 14.02 -7.08
N LEU A 255 -7.55 12.90 -6.47
CA LEU A 255 -7.45 12.81 -5.01
C LEU A 255 -6.34 13.73 -4.51
N ARG A 256 -6.52 14.22 -3.27
CA ARG A 256 -5.48 14.94 -2.56
C ARG A 256 -4.31 14.00 -2.27
N PRO A 257 -3.10 14.28 -2.78
CA PRO A 257 -1.92 13.51 -2.42
C PRO A 257 -1.50 13.74 -0.97
N PHE A 258 -0.63 12.86 -0.47
CA PHE A 258 -0.12 12.93 0.89
C PHE A 258 1.04 13.93 1.01
N ALA A 259 2.04 13.84 0.14
CA ALA A 259 3.27 14.64 0.22
C ALA A 259 3.55 15.45 -1.04
N ILE A 260 3.32 14.94 -2.26
CA ILE A 260 3.44 15.77 -3.46
C ILE A 260 2.34 16.84 -3.48
N ARG A 261 2.56 17.99 -4.15
CA ARG A 261 1.59 19.10 -4.17
C ARG A 261 0.27 18.73 -4.84
N ASP A 262 0.40 18.06 -5.96
CA ASP A 262 -0.72 17.55 -6.77
C ASP A 262 -0.21 16.44 -7.71
N GLY A 263 -1.11 15.76 -8.41
CA GLY A 263 -0.75 14.67 -9.32
C GLY A 263 0.05 15.11 -10.57
N ASP A 264 0.26 16.39 -10.79
CA ASP A 264 1.04 16.95 -11.91
C ASP A 264 2.47 17.33 -11.51
N GLU A 265 2.82 17.34 -10.23
CA GLU A 265 4.14 17.81 -9.78
C GLU A 265 5.30 17.03 -10.42
N CYS A 266 5.12 15.73 -10.63
CA CYS A 266 6.09 14.86 -11.28
C CYS A 266 5.57 14.37 -12.64
N ARG A 267 4.94 15.27 -13.42
CA ARG A 267 4.35 14.92 -14.71
C ARG A 267 5.44 14.45 -15.68
N PRO A 268 5.27 13.27 -16.31
CA PRO A 268 6.19 12.78 -17.35
C PRO A 268 6.01 13.55 -18.67
N PRO A 269 6.91 13.38 -19.64
CA PRO A 269 6.69 13.82 -21.01
C PRO A 269 5.40 13.24 -21.58
N ALA A 270 4.82 13.88 -22.58
CA ALA A 270 3.67 13.29 -23.29
C ALA A 270 4.13 12.06 -24.10
N PRO A 271 3.32 10.96 -24.14
CA PRO A 271 3.61 9.83 -25.01
C PRO A 271 3.53 10.26 -26.49
N PRO A 272 4.13 9.50 -27.43
CA PRO A 272 3.96 9.73 -28.86
C PRO A 272 2.47 9.81 -29.22
N ALA A 273 2.11 10.77 -30.09
CA ALA A 273 0.73 10.87 -30.57
C ALA A 273 0.34 9.62 -31.35
N TYR A 274 -0.86 9.10 -31.07
CA TYR A 274 -1.37 7.91 -31.75
C TYR A 274 -1.33 8.06 -33.27
N SER A 275 -0.82 7.04 -33.95
CA SER A 275 -0.77 6.97 -35.39
C SER A 275 -0.61 5.53 -35.83
N GLU A 276 -1.36 5.14 -36.88
CA GLU A 276 -1.21 3.84 -37.56
C GLU A 276 -0.33 3.96 -38.80
N ARG A 277 0.10 5.17 -39.18
CA ARG A 277 0.96 5.42 -40.33
C ARG A 277 2.35 4.85 -40.11
N GLU A 278 2.79 4.00 -41.02
CA GLU A 278 4.15 3.43 -41.04
C GLU A 278 5.22 4.53 -40.92
N GLY A 279 6.21 4.29 -40.08
CA GLY A 279 7.31 5.22 -39.81
C GLY A 279 6.99 6.38 -38.89
N SER A 280 5.74 6.55 -38.40
CA SER A 280 5.42 7.48 -37.33
C SER A 280 6.03 6.99 -36.00
N ASP A 281 6.18 7.89 -35.01
CA ASP A 281 6.82 7.53 -33.74
C ASP A 281 5.97 6.51 -32.96
N PHE A 282 4.65 6.60 -33.00
CA PHE A 282 3.78 5.60 -32.38
C PHE A 282 3.89 4.23 -33.11
N TRP A 283 3.94 4.24 -34.44
CA TRP A 283 4.13 3.02 -35.21
C TRP A 283 5.48 2.34 -34.94
N LYS A 284 6.57 3.13 -34.86
CA LYS A 284 7.91 2.62 -34.50
C LYS A 284 7.90 1.98 -33.12
N MET A 285 7.28 2.66 -32.13
CA MET A 285 7.10 2.13 -30.77
C MET A 285 6.31 0.80 -30.79
N GLY A 286 5.23 0.72 -31.56
CA GLY A 286 4.45 -0.52 -31.74
C GLY A 286 5.24 -1.63 -32.43
N ARG A 287 6.07 -1.29 -33.44
CA ARG A 287 6.95 -2.23 -34.11
C ARG A 287 8.04 -2.78 -33.22
N GLU A 288 8.72 -1.91 -32.47
CA GLU A 288 9.70 -2.32 -31.45
C GLU A 288 9.09 -3.26 -30.40
N PHE A 289 7.87 -2.96 -29.98
CA PHE A 289 7.14 -3.85 -29.08
C PHE A 289 6.88 -5.22 -29.75
N ALA A 290 6.40 -5.27 -30.99
CA ALA A 290 6.14 -6.51 -31.71
C ALA A 290 7.42 -7.36 -31.83
N ASP A 291 8.55 -6.74 -32.17
CA ASP A 291 9.85 -7.43 -32.27
C ASP A 291 10.30 -7.98 -30.89
N SER A 292 10.06 -7.23 -29.81
CA SER A 292 10.35 -7.67 -28.45
C SER A 292 9.53 -8.90 -28.05
N MET A 293 8.27 -8.99 -28.48
CA MET A 293 7.41 -10.14 -28.19
C MET A 293 7.81 -11.38 -28.98
N GLN A 294 8.30 -11.23 -30.21
CA GLN A 294 8.86 -12.35 -30.98
C GLN A 294 10.14 -12.91 -30.33
N ALA A 295 10.92 -12.08 -29.64
CA ALA A 295 12.12 -12.45 -28.93
C ALA A 295 11.89 -12.88 -27.45
N LEU A 296 10.65 -13.18 -27.07
CA LEU A 296 10.27 -13.51 -25.71
C LEU A 296 10.68 -14.95 -25.36
N THR A 297 11.60 -15.11 -24.40
CA THR A 297 12.07 -16.42 -23.91
C THR A 297 11.25 -16.93 -22.71
N PRO A 298 11.31 -18.23 -22.36
CA PRO A 298 10.69 -18.75 -21.17
C PRO A 298 11.13 -18.02 -19.89
N GLU A 299 12.41 -17.65 -19.76
CA GLU A 299 12.94 -16.93 -18.61
C GLU A 299 12.32 -15.54 -18.48
N LYS A 300 12.18 -14.79 -19.59
CA LYS A 300 11.50 -13.49 -19.62
C LYS A 300 10.02 -13.64 -19.23
N LYS A 301 9.34 -14.73 -19.65
CA LYS A 301 7.97 -15.03 -19.21
C LYS A 301 7.88 -15.25 -17.70
N GLN A 302 8.86 -15.95 -17.11
CA GLN A 302 8.91 -16.13 -15.64
C GLN A 302 9.07 -14.81 -14.91
N VAL A 303 9.89 -13.88 -15.41
CA VAL A 303 9.99 -12.52 -14.87
C VAL A 303 8.64 -11.81 -14.93
N ALA A 304 7.93 -11.89 -16.05
CA ALA A 304 6.61 -11.30 -16.22
C ALA A 304 5.58 -11.87 -15.23
N LEU A 305 5.61 -13.18 -14.99
CA LEU A 305 4.70 -13.88 -14.09
C LEU A 305 5.02 -13.57 -12.62
N PHE A 306 6.30 -13.47 -12.23
CA PHE A 306 6.70 -13.10 -10.88
C PHE A 306 6.17 -11.71 -10.47
N TRP A 307 6.27 -10.73 -11.39
CA TRP A 307 5.80 -9.36 -11.18
C TRP A 307 4.38 -9.11 -11.71
N ALA A 308 3.59 -10.15 -11.94
CA ALA A 308 2.21 -9.98 -12.41
C ALA A 308 1.35 -9.20 -11.40
N ASP A 309 1.54 -9.47 -10.11
CA ASP A 309 0.87 -8.81 -8.99
C ASP A 309 -0.64 -8.67 -9.20
N ASN A 310 -1.25 -9.78 -9.61
CA ASN A 310 -2.68 -9.81 -9.91
C ASN A 310 -3.51 -9.44 -8.67
N PRO A 311 -4.37 -8.41 -8.73
CA PRO A 311 -5.15 -7.93 -7.59
C PRO A 311 -6.04 -8.97 -6.90
N VAL A 312 -6.38 -10.06 -7.56
CA VAL A 312 -7.21 -11.12 -6.99
C VAL A 312 -6.37 -12.20 -6.30
N ALA A 313 -5.22 -12.52 -6.87
CA ALA A 313 -4.37 -13.61 -6.40
C ALA A 313 -3.29 -13.14 -5.42
N THR A 314 -2.82 -11.90 -5.56
CA THR A 314 -1.72 -11.34 -4.77
C THR A 314 -2.12 -10.04 -4.08
N GLY A 315 -1.18 -9.41 -3.38
CA GLY A 315 -1.39 -8.14 -2.68
C GLY A 315 -1.36 -6.89 -3.57
N THR A 316 -1.48 -6.99 -4.89
CA THR A 316 -1.30 -5.86 -5.82
C THR A 316 0.15 -5.34 -5.91
N PRO A 317 0.52 -4.55 -6.92
CA PRO A 317 1.91 -4.07 -7.10
C PRO A 317 2.45 -3.27 -5.91
N GLY A 318 1.60 -2.45 -5.27
CA GLY A 318 2.03 -1.65 -4.11
C GLY A 318 2.34 -2.52 -2.90
N PHE A 319 1.53 -3.54 -2.64
CA PHE A 319 1.75 -4.47 -1.53
C PHE A 319 2.89 -5.46 -1.75
N HIS A 320 3.35 -5.65 -2.98
CA HIS A 320 4.60 -6.34 -3.23
C HIS A 320 5.75 -5.65 -2.48
N TRP A 321 5.88 -4.32 -2.63
CA TRP A 321 6.91 -3.54 -1.91
C TRP A 321 6.66 -3.46 -0.41
N ILE A 322 5.41 -3.49 0.05
CA ILE A 322 5.10 -3.60 1.48
C ILE A 322 5.55 -4.97 2.03
N SER A 323 5.44 -6.05 1.25
CA SER A 323 6.02 -7.34 1.62
C SER A 323 7.55 -7.29 1.70
N VAL A 324 8.22 -6.59 0.77
CA VAL A 324 9.67 -6.35 0.83
C VAL A 324 10.02 -5.54 2.10
N VAL A 325 9.25 -4.49 2.45
CA VAL A 325 9.41 -3.77 3.73
C VAL A 325 9.35 -4.73 4.91
N ASN A 326 8.36 -5.63 4.95
CA ASN A 326 8.25 -6.63 6.02
C ASN A 326 9.49 -7.53 6.11
N GLN A 327 10.06 -7.94 4.97
CA GLN A 327 11.30 -8.73 4.95
C GLN A 327 12.50 -7.92 5.49
N MET A 328 12.55 -6.61 5.22
CA MET A 328 13.64 -5.73 5.70
C MET A 328 13.58 -5.51 7.21
N ILE A 329 12.40 -5.53 7.85
CA ILE A 329 12.26 -5.41 9.31
C ILE A 329 13.14 -6.44 10.03
N ALA A 330 13.03 -7.70 9.65
CA ALA A 330 13.81 -8.78 10.25
C ALA A 330 15.30 -8.73 9.80
N ARG A 331 15.56 -8.55 8.50
CA ARG A 331 16.93 -8.57 7.95
C ARG A 331 17.82 -7.46 8.48
N ARG A 332 17.24 -6.29 8.79
CA ARG A 332 17.98 -5.12 9.28
C ARG A 332 17.86 -4.92 10.77
N ASN A 333 17.19 -5.83 11.49
CA ASN A 333 16.93 -5.72 12.94
C ASN A 333 16.35 -4.34 13.31
N LEU A 334 15.37 -3.88 12.53
CA LEU A 334 14.76 -2.57 12.77
C LEU A 334 14.01 -2.59 14.10
N THR A 335 14.09 -1.48 14.85
CA THR A 335 13.20 -1.26 15.99
C THR A 335 11.76 -1.02 15.52
N ALA A 336 10.77 -1.15 16.39
CA ALA A 336 9.38 -0.90 16.04
C ALA A 336 9.13 0.51 15.48
N PRO A 337 9.68 1.61 16.05
CA PRO A 337 9.59 2.93 15.44
C PRO A 337 10.22 3.01 14.04
N GLN A 338 11.39 2.40 13.82
CA GLN A 338 12.04 2.38 12.51
C GLN A 338 11.23 1.57 11.50
N ALA A 339 10.65 0.46 11.92
CA ALA A 339 9.76 -0.35 11.08
C ALA A 339 8.50 0.44 10.67
N ALA A 340 7.89 1.16 11.62
CA ALA A 340 6.74 2.03 11.36
C ALA A 340 7.09 3.19 10.42
N GLU A 341 8.27 3.80 10.58
CA GLU A 341 8.80 4.84 9.69
C GLU A 341 8.96 4.33 8.26
N LEU A 342 9.62 3.18 8.09
CA LEU A 342 9.84 2.57 6.78
C LEU A 342 8.50 2.21 6.11
N PHE A 343 7.56 1.65 6.87
CA PHE A 343 6.23 1.32 6.37
C PHE A 343 5.45 2.56 5.96
N ALA A 344 5.40 3.59 6.80
CA ALA A 344 4.64 4.81 6.53
C ALA A 344 5.18 5.57 5.30
N LEU A 345 6.49 5.83 5.23
CA LEU A 345 7.05 6.56 4.10
C LEU A 345 6.95 5.79 2.78
N THR A 346 7.14 4.46 2.81
CA THR A 346 6.97 3.63 1.61
C THR A 346 5.51 3.64 1.15
N SER A 347 4.55 3.51 2.07
CA SER A 347 3.12 3.54 1.75
C SER A 347 2.66 4.89 1.20
N VAL A 348 3.15 5.99 1.78
CA VAL A 348 2.89 7.36 1.28
C VAL A 348 3.45 7.54 -0.14
N ALA A 349 4.70 7.12 -0.38
CA ALA A 349 5.31 7.22 -1.70
C ALA A 349 4.54 6.41 -2.76
N ILE A 350 4.09 5.20 -2.42
CA ILE A 350 3.26 4.36 -3.30
C ILE A 350 1.89 5.02 -3.56
N ALA A 351 1.23 5.57 -2.55
CA ALA A 351 -0.07 6.22 -2.72
C ALA A 351 0.01 7.46 -3.60
N ASP A 352 1.00 8.33 -3.38
CA ASP A 352 1.24 9.50 -4.21
C ASP A 352 1.64 9.11 -5.65
N ALA A 353 2.40 8.01 -5.81
CA ALA A 353 2.73 7.45 -7.12
C ALA A 353 1.49 7.00 -7.90
N PHE A 354 0.52 6.36 -7.24
CA PHE A 354 -0.75 6.00 -7.87
C PHE A 354 -1.56 7.25 -8.27
N ILE A 355 -1.57 8.31 -7.46
CA ILE A 355 -2.27 9.56 -7.80
C ILE A 355 -1.64 10.21 -9.05
N GLY A 356 -0.33 10.39 -9.07
CA GLY A 356 0.39 10.97 -10.21
C GLY A 356 0.28 10.12 -11.48
N CYS A 357 0.45 8.81 -11.36
CA CYS A 357 0.33 7.87 -12.46
C CYS A 357 -1.09 7.86 -13.04
N TRP A 358 -2.12 7.76 -12.21
CA TRP A 358 -3.52 7.73 -12.67
C TRP A 358 -3.95 9.04 -13.32
N LYS A 359 -3.46 10.17 -12.84
CA LYS A 359 -3.68 11.45 -13.50
C LYS A 359 -3.16 11.47 -14.93
N GLU A 360 -1.96 10.92 -15.16
CA GLU A 360 -1.40 10.83 -16.51
C GLU A 360 -2.12 9.78 -17.37
N LYS A 361 -2.47 8.62 -16.81
CA LYS A 361 -3.19 7.57 -17.53
C LYS A 361 -4.48 8.07 -18.17
N TYR A 362 -5.33 8.72 -17.37
CA TYR A 362 -6.63 9.21 -17.84
C TYR A 362 -6.55 10.55 -18.56
N ARG A 363 -5.39 11.19 -18.58
CA ARG A 363 -5.08 12.34 -19.44
C ARG A 363 -4.64 11.89 -20.84
N SER A 364 -3.67 10.99 -20.91
CA SER A 364 -3.10 10.54 -22.18
C SER A 364 -3.98 9.54 -22.92
N MET A 365 -4.75 8.73 -22.19
CA MET A 365 -5.63 7.71 -22.76
C MET A 365 -4.93 6.80 -23.77
N THR A 366 -3.65 6.52 -23.57
CA THR A 366 -2.82 5.75 -24.52
C THR A 366 -3.33 4.33 -24.68
N VAL A 367 -3.41 3.87 -25.91
CA VAL A 367 -3.88 2.53 -26.32
C VAL A 367 -2.91 1.47 -25.85
N ARG A 368 -3.42 0.36 -25.30
CA ARG A 368 -2.62 -0.80 -24.90
C ARG A 368 -1.98 -1.52 -26.09
N PRO A 369 -0.78 -2.11 -25.90
CA PRO A 369 -0.10 -2.85 -26.96
C PRO A 369 -0.98 -3.91 -27.64
N VAL A 370 -1.75 -4.68 -26.88
CA VAL A 370 -2.63 -5.73 -27.41
C VAL A 370 -3.61 -5.18 -28.47
N ALA A 371 -4.23 -4.03 -28.21
CA ALA A 371 -5.16 -3.42 -29.15
C ALA A 371 -4.46 -2.91 -30.43
N TYR A 372 -3.23 -2.42 -30.30
CA TYR A 372 -2.44 -1.96 -31.44
C TYR A 372 -1.87 -3.14 -32.26
N MET A 373 -1.44 -4.20 -31.56
CA MET A 373 -1.00 -5.47 -32.22
C MET A 373 -2.10 -6.07 -33.07
N HIS A 374 -3.30 -6.22 -32.50
CA HIS A 374 -4.45 -6.78 -33.26
C HIS A 374 -4.79 -5.97 -34.51
N ARG A 375 -4.53 -4.67 -34.52
CA ARG A 375 -4.85 -3.78 -35.64
C ARG A 375 -3.83 -3.84 -36.78
N LEU A 376 -2.54 -4.01 -36.44
CA LEU A 376 -1.47 -3.74 -37.43
C LEU A 376 -0.44 -4.86 -37.60
N PHE A 377 -0.21 -5.69 -36.59
CA PHE A 377 0.92 -6.62 -36.61
C PHE A 377 0.51 -8.09 -36.49
N ASP A 378 -0.40 -8.40 -35.54
CA ASP A 378 -0.81 -9.77 -35.26
C ASP A 378 -2.23 -9.78 -34.64
N PRO A 379 -3.25 -10.16 -35.43
CA PRO A 379 -4.63 -10.18 -34.95
C PRO A 379 -4.89 -11.23 -33.86
N ASP A 380 -4.04 -12.24 -33.76
CA ASP A 380 -4.15 -13.33 -32.77
C ASP A 380 -3.23 -13.14 -31.55
N TYR A 381 -2.57 -11.99 -31.47
CA TYR A 381 -1.64 -11.71 -30.37
C TYR A 381 -2.30 -11.83 -28.99
N ALA A 382 -1.65 -12.54 -28.08
CA ALA A 382 -2.06 -12.67 -26.69
C ALA A 382 -0.95 -12.21 -25.73
N THR A 383 -1.33 -11.47 -24.69
CA THR A 383 -0.43 -11.05 -23.62
C THR A 383 -0.08 -12.21 -22.68
N VAL A 384 1.09 -12.16 -22.04
CA VAL A 384 1.52 -13.18 -21.06
C VAL A 384 0.65 -13.16 -19.80
N ILE A 385 0.18 -11.96 -19.41
CA ILE A 385 -0.73 -11.75 -18.29
C ILE A 385 -1.95 -10.96 -18.77
N PRO A 386 -3.09 -10.99 -18.06
CA PRO A 386 -4.25 -10.19 -18.42
C PRO A 386 -3.91 -8.72 -18.56
N THR A 387 -4.40 -8.08 -19.61
CA THR A 387 -4.22 -6.65 -19.84
C THR A 387 -4.94 -5.84 -18.77
N PRO A 388 -4.26 -4.92 -18.03
CA PRO A 388 -4.91 -4.17 -16.99
C PRO A 388 -6.02 -3.23 -17.51
N PRO A 389 -7.17 -3.08 -16.79
CA PRO A 389 -8.34 -2.32 -17.23
C PRO A 389 -8.21 -0.81 -16.98
N PHE A 390 -7.14 -0.21 -17.50
CA PHE A 390 -6.85 1.24 -17.46
C PHE A 390 -5.86 1.62 -18.56
N PRO A 391 -5.79 2.92 -18.95
CA PRO A 391 -4.91 3.38 -20.02
C PRO A 391 -3.45 2.98 -19.81
N GLU A 392 -2.72 2.91 -20.92
CA GLU A 392 -1.38 2.33 -20.94
C GLU A 392 -0.35 3.19 -20.21
N TYR A 393 -0.23 4.49 -20.56
CA TYR A 393 0.86 5.39 -20.17
C TYR A 393 0.54 6.18 -18.90
N THR A 394 1.43 6.25 -17.94
CA THR A 394 2.71 5.59 -17.71
C THR A 394 2.51 4.21 -17.05
N SER A 395 3.54 3.37 -17.03
CA SER A 395 3.48 2.06 -16.36
C SER A 395 3.29 2.19 -14.84
N GLY A 396 2.14 1.74 -14.33
CA GLY A 396 1.85 1.82 -12.90
C GLY A 396 2.84 1.06 -12.02
N HIS A 397 3.29 -0.12 -12.45
CA HIS A 397 4.35 -0.88 -11.77
C HIS A 397 5.65 -0.09 -11.70
N SER A 398 6.05 0.58 -12.80
CA SER A 398 7.28 1.36 -12.84
C SER A 398 7.21 2.57 -11.91
N VAL A 399 6.09 3.32 -11.94
CA VAL A 399 5.93 4.54 -11.12
C VAL A 399 5.97 4.21 -9.64
N GLN A 400 5.10 3.30 -9.19
CA GLN A 400 4.98 3.00 -7.76
C GLN A 400 6.21 2.27 -7.22
N SER A 401 6.83 1.38 -8.02
CA SER A 401 8.06 0.69 -7.60
C SER A 401 9.24 1.64 -7.47
N ALA A 402 9.40 2.57 -8.42
CA ALA A 402 10.47 3.56 -8.33
C ALA A 402 10.29 4.48 -7.10
N ALA A 403 9.05 4.91 -6.80
CA ALA A 403 8.78 5.70 -5.61
C ALA A 403 9.07 4.94 -4.30
N ALA A 404 8.68 3.66 -4.23
CA ALA A 404 8.98 2.80 -3.09
C ALA A 404 10.48 2.56 -2.92
N VAL A 405 11.19 2.29 -4.02
CA VAL A 405 12.63 2.04 -4.02
C VAL A 405 13.43 3.25 -3.55
N GLU A 406 13.05 4.48 -3.91
CA GLU A 406 13.72 5.68 -3.39
C GLU A 406 13.63 5.76 -1.86
N VAL A 407 12.48 5.44 -1.26
CA VAL A 407 12.34 5.38 0.20
C VAL A 407 13.18 4.26 0.81
N LEU A 408 13.13 3.05 0.22
CA LEU A 408 13.93 1.91 0.68
C LEU A 408 15.43 2.22 0.63
N LYS A 409 15.92 2.82 -0.46
CA LYS A 409 17.31 3.25 -0.59
C LYS A 409 17.72 4.26 0.47
N ALA A 410 16.86 5.23 0.77
CA ALA A 410 17.14 6.27 1.75
C ALA A 410 17.18 5.74 3.20
N LEU A 411 16.30 4.82 3.58
CA LEU A 411 16.16 4.34 4.95
C LEU A 411 16.92 3.03 5.23
N VAL A 412 17.11 2.19 4.23
CA VAL A 412 17.75 0.87 4.36
C VAL A 412 19.13 0.83 3.71
N GLY A 413 19.33 1.60 2.63
CA GLY A 413 20.53 1.61 1.79
C GLY A 413 20.42 0.70 0.57
N ASP A 414 21.07 1.06 -0.54
CA ASP A 414 21.01 0.31 -1.82
C ASP A 414 22.14 -0.74 -1.98
N THR A 415 22.81 -1.12 -0.91
CA THR A 415 23.85 -2.16 -0.93
C THR A 415 23.38 -3.49 -0.36
N VAL A 416 22.06 -3.62 -0.14
CA VAL A 416 21.44 -4.77 0.54
C VAL A 416 20.98 -5.78 -0.50
N ALA A 417 21.69 -6.90 -0.61
CA ALA A 417 21.20 -8.04 -1.36
C ALA A 417 20.06 -8.74 -0.59
N PHE A 418 19.02 -9.13 -1.31
CA PHE A 418 17.88 -9.81 -0.71
C PHE A 418 17.25 -10.83 -1.65
N SER A 419 16.59 -11.81 -1.04
CA SER A 419 15.76 -12.78 -1.74
C SER A 419 14.31 -12.39 -1.51
N ASP A 420 13.61 -12.00 -2.55
CA ASP A 420 12.22 -11.61 -2.50
C ASP A 420 11.33 -12.85 -2.51
N SER A 421 10.65 -13.10 -1.40
CA SER A 421 9.76 -14.23 -1.19
C SER A 421 8.27 -13.87 -1.28
N THR A 422 7.94 -12.68 -1.81
CA THR A 422 6.57 -12.15 -1.81
C THR A 422 5.57 -13.05 -2.54
N GLN A 423 6.00 -13.76 -3.57
CA GLN A 423 5.13 -14.59 -4.42
C GLN A 423 5.18 -16.10 -4.08
N VAL A 424 5.84 -16.48 -2.99
CA VAL A 424 5.95 -17.91 -2.60
C VAL A 424 4.58 -18.52 -2.30
N ASP A 425 3.69 -17.76 -1.66
CA ASP A 425 2.32 -18.21 -1.33
C ASP A 425 1.45 -18.51 -2.56
N VAL A 426 1.83 -17.98 -3.73
CA VAL A 426 1.16 -18.24 -5.01
C VAL A 426 1.97 -19.15 -5.93
N GLY A 427 2.93 -19.90 -5.37
CA GLY A 427 3.69 -20.94 -6.05
C GLY A 427 4.85 -20.45 -6.90
N GLN A 428 5.25 -19.17 -6.80
CA GLN A 428 6.44 -18.67 -7.47
C GLN A 428 7.67 -18.84 -6.58
N PRO A 429 8.82 -19.28 -7.11
CA PRO A 429 10.05 -19.37 -6.32
C PRO A 429 10.52 -17.96 -5.89
N PRO A 430 11.25 -17.88 -4.76
CA PRO A 430 11.91 -16.64 -4.38
C PRO A 430 12.84 -16.13 -5.49
N ARG A 431 13.01 -14.81 -5.58
CA ARG A 431 13.84 -14.16 -6.58
C ARG A 431 14.91 -13.31 -5.92
N ASP A 432 16.18 -13.55 -6.29
CA ASP A 432 17.33 -12.89 -5.69
C ASP A 432 17.69 -11.59 -6.40
N PHE A 433 17.95 -10.54 -5.63
CA PHE A 433 18.38 -9.23 -6.12
C PHE A 433 19.63 -8.75 -5.40
N ALA A 434 20.55 -8.19 -6.15
CA ALA A 434 21.77 -7.61 -5.59
C ALA A 434 21.48 -6.34 -4.75
N ASN A 435 20.42 -5.61 -5.08
CA ASN A 435 19.98 -4.40 -4.40
C ASN A 435 18.57 -4.00 -4.87
N PHE A 436 18.00 -2.94 -4.29
CA PHE A 436 16.66 -2.44 -4.67
C PHE A 436 16.62 -1.87 -6.09
N THR A 437 17.70 -1.25 -6.56
CA THR A 437 17.80 -0.76 -7.94
C THR A 437 17.71 -1.92 -8.95
N ALA A 438 18.35 -3.05 -8.69
CA ALA A 438 18.25 -4.24 -9.54
C ALA A 438 16.80 -4.78 -9.57
N ALA A 439 16.11 -4.84 -8.43
CA ALA A 439 14.71 -5.24 -8.37
C ALA A 439 13.80 -4.26 -9.11
N LEU A 440 14.05 -2.94 -9.03
CA LEU A 440 13.31 -1.93 -9.80
C LEU A 440 13.44 -2.16 -11.31
N HIS A 441 14.64 -2.42 -11.81
CA HIS A 441 14.84 -2.70 -13.23
C HIS A 441 14.14 -4.00 -13.66
N ASP A 442 14.14 -5.01 -12.81
CA ASP A 442 13.49 -6.29 -13.08
C ASP A 442 11.97 -6.12 -13.16
N VAL A 443 11.32 -5.44 -12.19
CA VAL A 443 9.88 -5.17 -12.24
C VAL A 443 9.50 -4.28 -13.41
N ALA A 444 10.28 -3.26 -13.71
CA ALA A 444 10.03 -2.36 -14.85
C ALA A 444 10.06 -3.13 -16.16
N THR A 445 11.11 -3.93 -16.41
CA THR A 445 11.28 -4.74 -17.61
C THR A 445 10.22 -5.83 -17.71
N SER A 446 9.76 -6.39 -16.60
CA SER A 446 8.71 -7.40 -16.55
C SER A 446 7.44 -6.95 -17.29
N ARG A 447 7.14 -5.65 -17.33
CA ARG A 447 5.93 -5.11 -17.95
C ARG A 447 5.98 -5.16 -19.48
N ILE A 448 7.18 -5.02 -20.04
CA ILE A 448 7.43 -5.24 -21.48
C ILE A 448 7.25 -6.74 -21.77
N TYR A 449 7.90 -7.60 -21.00
CA TYR A 449 7.81 -9.06 -21.16
C TYR A 449 6.38 -9.61 -20.96
N ALA A 450 5.61 -8.96 -20.10
CA ALA A 450 4.19 -9.28 -19.90
C ALA A 450 3.31 -8.91 -21.11
N GLY A 451 3.82 -8.09 -22.03
CA GLY A 451 3.08 -7.66 -23.21
C GLY A 451 2.05 -6.55 -22.98
N VAL A 452 2.16 -5.82 -21.87
CA VAL A 452 1.12 -4.85 -21.45
C VAL A 452 1.56 -3.39 -21.47
N HIS A 453 2.86 -3.11 -21.67
CA HIS A 453 3.43 -1.77 -21.74
C HIS A 453 4.49 -1.62 -22.83
N TYR A 454 4.53 -0.42 -23.43
CA TYR A 454 5.61 0.00 -24.33
C TYR A 454 6.83 0.46 -23.54
N VAL A 455 8.02 0.46 -24.19
CA VAL A 455 9.28 0.88 -23.55
C VAL A 455 9.23 2.30 -22.98
N PRO A 456 8.76 3.34 -23.72
CA PRO A 456 8.68 4.70 -23.15
C PRO A 456 7.83 4.78 -21.89
N SER A 457 6.70 4.06 -21.85
CA SER A 457 5.82 4.02 -20.68
C SER A 457 6.52 3.50 -19.42
N VAL A 458 7.40 2.53 -19.60
CA VAL A 458 8.19 1.94 -18.50
C VAL A 458 9.29 2.91 -18.04
N VAL A 459 10.04 3.50 -18.95
CA VAL A 459 11.15 4.41 -18.67
C VAL A 459 10.65 5.70 -18.01
N ASP A 460 9.64 6.33 -18.63
CA ASP A 460 9.05 7.56 -18.11
C ASP A 460 8.33 7.31 -16.78
N GLY A 461 7.75 6.10 -16.61
CA GLY A 461 7.16 5.67 -15.35
C GLY A 461 8.19 5.56 -14.22
N MET A 462 9.38 5.00 -14.47
CA MET A 462 10.46 4.98 -13.49
C MET A 462 10.90 6.41 -13.11
N THR A 463 11.08 7.28 -14.11
CA THR A 463 11.46 8.68 -13.89
C THR A 463 10.43 9.43 -13.05
N GLN A 464 9.14 9.25 -13.37
CA GLN A 464 8.04 9.81 -12.60
C GLN A 464 8.06 9.33 -11.15
N GLY A 465 8.26 8.03 -10.93
CA GLY A 465 8.30 7.42 -9.59
C GLY A 465 9.49 7.89 -8.76
N VAL A 466 10.69 7.98 -9.35
CA VAL A 466 11.88 8.54 -8.69
C VAL A 466 11.62 9.98 -8.24
N CYS A 467 11.02 10.82 -9.10
CA CYS A 467 10.64 12.17 -8.73
C CYS A 467 9.71 12.16 -7.51
N ILE A 468 8.67 11.34 -7.51
CA ILE A 468 7.67 11.27 -6.41
C ILE A 468 8.33 10.81 -5.11
N GLY A 469 9.09 9.72 -5.14
CA GLY A 469 9.80 9.22 -3.96
C GLY A 469 10.77 10.25 -3.37
N THR A 470 11.50 10.96 -4.23
CA THR A 470 12.39 12.07 -3.82
C THR A 470 11.59 13.19 -3.13
N ARG A 471 10.44 13.62 -3.69
CA ARG A 471 9.59 14.64 -3.07
C ARG A 471 9.05 14.23 -1.69
N VAL A 472 8.65 12.97 -1.54
CA VAL A 472 8.24 12.43 -0.23
C VAL A 472 9.38 12.57 0.78
N LEU A 473 10.59 12.13 0.44
CA LEU A 473 11.76 12.21 1.31
C LEU A 473 12.21 13.65 1.61
N GLU A 474 12.08 14.57 0.66
CA GLU A 474 12.40 15.99 0.86
C GLU A 474 11.44 16.68 1.82
N ARG A 475 10.16 16.31 1.82
CA ARG A 475 9.11 17.01 2.57
C ARG A 475 8.83 16.42 3.92
N LEU A 476 8.95 15.10 4.07
CA LEU A 476 8.62 14.42 5.30
C LEU A 476 9.86 14.20 6.15
N ARG A 477 10.03 15.00 7.20
CA ARG A 477 11.10 14.90 8.18
C ARG A 477 10.59 14.08 9.37
N THR A 478 11.11 12.89 9.50
CA THR A 478 10.63 11.89 10.46
C THR A 478 11.36 11.92 11.80
N ARG A 479 12.55 12.53 11.87
CA ARG A 479 13.36 12.57 13.09
C ARG A 479 13.23 13.90 13.82
N ARG A 480 13.30 13.84 15.14
CA ARG A 480 13.45 15.03 16.00
C ARG A 480 14.85 15.59 15.82
N GLU A 481 14.99 16.92 15.86
CA GLU A 481 16.30 17.57 15.84
C GLU A 481 17.09 17.15 17.08
N GLY A 482 18.32 16.68 16.90
CA GLY A 482 19.22 16.28 17.99
C GLY A 482 19.31 14.78 18.28
N ASN A 483 18.66 13.93 17.47
CA ASN A 483 18.83 12.47 17.53
C ASN A 483 19.45 11.93 16.23
#